data_06d95b5314ed2de6d5c3c02464ed6e76
#
_entry.id   06d95b5314ed2de6d5c3c02464ed6e76
#
_cell.length_a   1.000
_cell.length_b   1.000
_cell.length_c   1.000
_cell.angle_alpha   90.00
_cell.angle_beta   90.00
_cell.angle_gamma   90.00
#
_symmetry.space_group_name_H-M   'P 1'
#
loop_
_entity.id
_entity.type
_entity.pdbx_description
1 polymer ?
#
loop_
_entity_poly.entity_id
_entity_poly.type
_entity_poly.pdbx_seq_one_letter_code
_entity_poly.pdbx_strand_id
1 'polypeptide(L)'
;KVKEFSFPSLKSVGGFQEYYIPDLQKIDLPVLERVGLKGFGIEASNKIEVLNLPFLATVEGNYSVKGMAITDVQALKALKEVGGNFDFSSMSALTAFDGFPNLTTVGGNFTLSGLTVSELKGFDALTSIGGSLSLSSLNEVTSIDAFPVLKSIGSQCSFSGLKKLQDISLLAQLKGVHLSNCVLNNLDALTSLDLTGLEVDALQITGKNALTLKGGKTLNTNLTINGIPGISFSGIEEVQNVSVSNMPATITGRVEYNFPGLKKIGTLSVSQAYGASLGVLRFPDLTEISGKLTLSEGFGQKVQPTEFPVLRIVNNMTYTGVCDALRFPALEEVTGELNIKTSYVNGSFVSMLQEIYTPVLKKVGKLVLTTHNKSQESWCNNVLTNLDCFGALENVGVINIEYQLGLVSFKGLEKAIKGLTDDTSWVVGHNAYNPTFEQAKNGELERN
;
A
#
# COMPACT_ATOMS: atom_id res chain seq x y z
N LYS A 1 27.86 -28.17 -32.25
CA LYS A 1 27.00 -27.19 -31.59
C LYS A 1 25.71 -27.07 -32.41
N VAL A 2 24.57 -27.32 -31.76
CA VAL A 2 23.26 -27.25 -32.37
C VAL A 2 22.89 -25.78 -32.58
N LYS A 3 22.58 -25.40 -33.85
CA LYS A 3 22.17 -24.05 -34.17
C LYS A 3 20.68 -23.92 -34.54
N GLU A 4 20.07 -25.02 -34.93
CA GLU A 4 18.68 -25.05 -35.37
C GLU A 4 17.99 -26.34 -34.88
N PHE A 5 16.73 -26.15 -34.45
CA PHE A 5 15.74 -27.20 -34.31
C PHE A 5 14.70 -27.04 -35.37
N SER A 6 14.61 -27.97 -36.31
CA SER A 6 13.62 -27.96 -37.39
C SER A 6 12.87 -29.30 -37.45
N PHE A 7 11.55 -29.19 -37.36
CA PHE A 7 10.64 -30.33 -37.41
C PHE A 7 9.50 -30.05 -38.40
N PRO A 8 9.78 -30.15 -39.72
CA PRO A 8 8.90 -29.65 -40.77
C PRO A 8 7.56 -30.38 -40.90
N SER A 9 7.43 -31.58 -40.30
CA SER A 9 6.20 -32.37 -40.35
C SER A 9 5.50 -32.54 -39.00
N LEU A 10 6.02 -31.93 -37.95
CA LEU A 10 5.48 -32.08 -36.58
C LEU A 10 4.22 -31.24 -36.43
N LYS A 11 3.04 -31.89 -36.39
CA LYS A 11 1.74 -31.19 -36.21
C LYS A 11 1.31 -31.05 -34.77
N SER A 12 1.69 -32.03 -33.92
CA SER A 12 1.35 -31.99 -32.52
C SER A 12 2.40 -32.68 -31.67
N VAL A 13 2.54 -32.27 -30.40
CA VAL A 13 3.47 -32.81 -29.43
C VAL A 13 2.89 -32.71 -28.01
N GLY A 14 3.21 -33.66 -27.14
CA GLY A 14 2.77 -33.66 -25.74
C GLY A 14 3.38 -32.54 -24.90
N GLY A 15 4.53 -32.02 -25.31
CA GLY A 15 5.24 -30.88 -24.76
C GLY A 15 6.50 -30.61 -25.56
N PHE A 16 6.89 -29.33 -25.61
CA PHE A 16 8.12 -28.85 -26.20
C PHE A 16 8.82 -27.95 -25.17
N GLN A 17 10.00 -28.38 -24.71
CA GLN A 17 10.76 -27.65 -23.69
C GLN A 17 12.21 -27.52 -24.13
N GLU A 18 12.71 -26.28 -24.16
CA GLU A 18 14.09 -25.95 -24.40
C GLU A 18 14.62 -25.10 -23.26
N TYR A 19 15.69 -25.55 -22.64
CA TYR A 19 16.35 -24.84 -21.55
C TYR A 19 17.83 -24.64 -21.88
N TYR A 20 18.19 -23.41 -22.22
CA TYR A 20 19.56 -22.96 -22.36
C TYR A 20 20.43 -23.77 -23.31
N ILE A 21 20.18 -23.64 -24.61
CA ILE A 21 21.11 -24.09 -25.65
C ILE A 21 21.88 -22.88 -26.19
N PRO A 22 23.10 -22.62 -25.76
CA PRO A 22 23.79 -21.34 -25.93
C PRO A 22 24.12 -20.95 -27.36
N ASP A 23 24.09 -21.90 -28.31
CA ASP A 23 24.37 -21.64 -29.73
C ASP A 23 23.13 -21.80 -30.64
N LEU A 24 21.95 -22.06 -30.04
CA LEU A 24 20.70 -22.20 -30.80
C LEU A 24 20.26 -20.81 -31.33
N GLN A 25 20.01 -20.74 -32.64
CA GLN A 25 19.64 -19.51 -33.36
C GLN A 25 18.25 -19.56 -33.96
N LYS A 26 17.73 -20.78 -34.20
CA LYS A 26 16.43 -20.96 -34.87
C LYS A 26 15.65 -22.14 -34.27
N ILE A 27 14.38 -21.94 -34.09
CA ILE A 27 13.37 -22.99 -33.88
C ILE A 27 12.34 -22.88 -34.98
N ASP A 28 12.20 -23.94 -35.79
CA ASP A 28 11.37 -23.99 -36.97
C ASP A 28 10.38 -25.17 -36.92
N LEU A 29 9.16 -24.85 -36.59
CA LEU A 29 8.05 -25.79 -36.43
C LEU A 29 6.86 -25.34 -37.30
N PRO A 30 7.04 -25.36 -38.63
CA PRO A 30 6.19 -24.63 -39.58
C PRO A 30 4.76 -25.19 -39.71
N VAL A 31 4.49 -26.38 -39.16
CA VAL A 31 3.15 -27.03 -39.23
C VAL A 31 2.64 -27.44 -37.83
N LEU A 32 3.29 -26.99 -36.77
CA LEU A 32 2.86 -27.30 -35.41
C LEU A 32 1.57 -26.56 -35.07
N GLU A 33 0.51 -27.30 -34.79
CA GLU A 33 -0.83 -26.78 -34.48
C GLU A 33 -1.17 -26.85 -32.97
N ARG A 34 -0.65 -27.87 -32.28
CA ARG A 34 -1.02 -28.16 -30.86
C ARG A 34 0.16 -28.66 -30.03
N VAL A 35 0.21 -28.15 -28.81
CA VAL A 35 1.08 -28.66 -27.73
C VAL A 35 0.23 -29.08 -26.54
N GLY A 36 0.50 -30.27 -25.99
CA GLY A 36 -0.29 -30.85 -24.89
C GLY A 36 0.05 -30.28 -23.52
N LEU A 37 -0.40 -30.99 -22.48
CA LEU A 37 -0.34 -30.58 -21.07
C LEU A 37 1.05 -30.27 -20.52
N LYS A 38 2.12 -30.85 -21.09
CA LYS A 38 3.49 -30.52 -20.68
C LYS A 38 3.92 -29.10 -21.08
N GLY A 39 3.15 -28.44 -21.97
CA GLY A 39 3.35 -27.06 -22.37
C GLY A 39 4.44 -26.81 -23.39
N PHE A 40 4.58 -25.55 -23.79
CA PHE A 40 5.59 -25.01 -24.69
C PHE A 40 6.50 -24.08 -23.90
N GLY A 41 7.79 -24.40 -23.82
CA GLY A 41 8.76 -23.62 -23.07
C GLY A 41 10.07 -23.40 -23.83
N ILE A 42 10.52 -22.16 -23.89
CA ILE A 42 11.83 -21.74 -24.39
C ILE A 42 12.39 -20.73 -23.40
N GLU A 43 13.50 -21.05 -22.76
CA GLU A 43 14.06 -20.21 -21.71
C GLU A 43 15.56 -19.95 -21.87
N ALA A 44 15.98 -18.71 -21.62
CA ALA A 44 17.38 -18.27 -21.53
C ALA A 44 18.23 -18.51 -22.79
N SER A 45 17.64 -18.55 -23.98
CA SER A 45 18.33 -18.80 -25.24
C SER A 45 18.46 -17.52 -26.07
N ASN A 46 19.32 -16.62 -25.56
CA ASN A 46 19.48 -15.23 -26.05
C ASN A 46 20.06 -15.06 -27.46
N LYS A 47 20.33 -16.17 -28.17
CA LYS A 47 20.77 -16.17 -29.57
C LYS A 47 19.67 -16.62 -30.53
N ILE A 48 18.49 -17.02 -30.02
CA ILE A 48 17.37 -17.37 -30.89
C ILE A 48 16.82 -16.10 -31.51
N GLU A 49 17.03 -15.93 -32.82
CA GLU A 49 16.55 -14.85 -33.64
C GLU A 49 15.29 -15.22 -34.45
N VAL A 50 15.04 -16.53 -34.62
CA VAL A 50 13.90 -17.03 -35.37
C VAL A 50 13.12 -18.06 -34.55
N LEU A 51 11.86 -17.74 -34.31
CA LEU A 51 10.86 -18.65 -33.72
C LEU A 51 9.68 -18.75 -34.69
N ASN A 52 9.64 -19.84 -35.48
CA ASN A 52 8.64 -20.03 -36.54
C ASN A 52 7.55 -21.01 -36.11
N LEU A 53 6.38 -20.51 -35.72
CA LEU A 53 5.22 -21.24 -35.21
C LEU A 53 3.91 -20.73 -35.87
N PRO A 54 3.82 -20.62 -37.19
CA PRO A 54 2.72 -19.87 -37.84
C PRO A 54 1.34 -20.51 -37.68
N PHE A 55 1.27 -21.79 -37.28
CA PHE A 55 0.00 -22.52 -37.11
C PHE A 55 -0.27 -22.96 -35.64
N LEU A 56 0.63 -22.67 -34.68
CA LEU A 56 0.41 -23.05 -33.28
C LEU A 56 -0.82 -22.34 -32.74
N ALA A 57 -1.92 -23.07 -32.60
CA ALA A 57 -3.21 -22.55 -32.14
C ALA A 57 -3.51 -22.85 -30.67
N THR A 58 -3.06 -23.98 -30.16
CA THR A 58 -3.41 -24.42 -28.81
C THR A 58 -2.20 -24.95 -28.04
N VAL A 59 -2.03 -24.46 -26.82
CA VAL A 59 -1.13 -25.00 -25.82
C VAL A 59 -1.94 -25.35 -24.58
N GLU A 60 -2.11 -26.66 -24.31
CA GLU A 60 -2.94 -27.11 -23.18
C GLU A 60 -2.29 -26.84 -21.82
N GLY A 61 -0.97 -26.88 -21.74
CA GLY A 61 -0.17 -26.55 -20.58
C GLY A 61 0.25 -25.08 -20.58
N ASN A 62 1.42 -24.82 -19.99
CA ASN A 62 2.00 -23.48 -19.97
C ASN A 62 2.61 -23.10 -21.32
N TYR A 63 2.50 -21.83 -21.69
CA TYR A 63 3.25 -21.21 -22.76
C TYR A 63 4.27 -20.26 -22.13
N SER A 64 5.56 -20.57 -22.26
CA SER A 64 6.65 -19.77 -21.68
C SER A 64 7.72 -19.51 -22.73
N VAL A 65 7.90 -18.28 -23.13
CA VAL A 65 8.91 -17.86 -24.11
C VAL A 65 9.69 -16.69 -23.55
N LYS A 66 10.97 -16.94 -23.25
CA LYS A 66 11.79 -15.99 -22.48
C LYS A 66 13.20 -15.84 -23.03
N GLY A 67 13.71 -14.59 -22.98
CA GLY A 67 15.13 -14.31 -23.16
C GLY A 67 15.65 -14.59 -24.56
N MET A 68 14.87 -14.32 -25.60
CA MET A 68 15.27 -14.51 -26.99
C MET A 68 15.64 -13.19 -27.67
N ALA A 69 16.32 -13.29 -28.84
CA ALA A 69 16.71 -12.15 -29.66
C ALA A 69 15.78 -11.94 -30.86
N ILE A 70 14.52 -12.41 -30.80
CA ILE A 70 13.53 -12.17 -31.85
C ILE A 70 13.19 -10.69 -31.94
N THR A 71 12.96 -10.19 -33.17
CA THR A 71 12.66 -8.79 -33.45
C THR A 71 11.19 -8.49 -33.66
N ASP A 72 10.39 -9.52 -33.87
CA ASP A 72 8.92 -9.44 -34.03
C ASP A 72 8.22 -10.73 -33.57
N VAL A 73 6.92 -10.72 -33.54
CA VAL A 73 6.05 -11.83 -33.10
C VAL A 73 5.06 -12.30 -34.21
N GLN A 74 5.32 -12.00 -35.47
CA GLN A 74 4.41 -12.30 -36.56
C GLN A 74 4.09 -13.81 -36.70
N ALA A 75 5.10 -14.65 -36.47
CA ALA A 75 4.94 -16.09 -36.51
C ALA A 75 4.22 -16.71 -35.28
N LEU A 76 3.77 -15.88 -34.32
CA LEU A 76 3.09 -16.35 -33.11
C LEU A 76 1.60 -15.99 -33.06
N LYS A 77 1.09 -15.35 -34.11
CA LYS A 77 -0.28 -14.81 -34.17
C LYS A 77 -1.40 -15.86 -34.24
N ALA A 78 -1.08 -17.10 -34.56
CA ALA A 78 -2.09 -18.16 -34.63
C ALA A 78 -2.58 -18.66 -33.27
N LEU A 79 -1.88 -18.33 -32.17
CA LEU A 79 -2.19 -18.84 -30.82
C LEU A 79 -3.57 -18.31 -30.39
N LYS A 80 -4.46 -19.26 -30.03
CA LYS A 80 -5.84 -19.01 -29.59
C LYS A 80 -6.10 -19.31 -28.13
N GLU A 81 -5.46 -20.34 -27.61
CA GLU A 81 -5.73 -20.84 -26.26
C GLU A 81 -4.45 -21.28 -25.56
N VAL A 82 -4.31 -20.90 -24.30
CA VAL A 82 -3.31 -21.40 -23.37
C VAL A 82 -4.04 -21.92 -22.13
N GLY A 83 -3.99 -23.23 -21.89
CA GLY A 83 -4.68 -23.84 -20.75
C GLY A 83 -4.02 -23.58 -19.40
N GLY A 84 -2.70 -23.40 -19.39
CA GLY A 84 -1.91 -23.04 -18.22
C GLY A 84 -1.53 -21.57 -18.17
N ASN A 85 -0.32 -21.27 -17.69
CA ASN A 85 0.23 -19.92 -17.64
C ASN A 85 0.73 -19.45 -19.00
N PHE A 86 0.58 -18.18 -19.29
CA PHE A 86 1.19 -17.47 -20.41
C PHE A 86 2.30 -16.56 -19.88
N ASP A 87 3.54 -16.79 -20.32
CA ASP A 87 4.68 -15.94 -19.98
C ASP A 87 5.49 -15.61 -21.22
N PHE A 88 5.55 -14.32 -21.55
CA PHE A 88 6.34 -13.79 -22.63
C PHE A 88 7.21 -12.67 -22.09
N SER A 89 8.52 -12.95 -21.95
CA SER A 89 9.37 -12.04 -21.18
C SER A 89 10.81 -11.95 -21.67
N SER A 90 11.48 -10.83 -21.31
CA SER A 90 12.92 -10.60 -21.55
C SER A 90 13.30 -10.62 -23.03
N MET A 91 12.52 -9.95 -23.88
CA MET A 91 12.74 -9.82 -25.32
C MET A 91 13.41 -8.48 -25.62
N SER A 92 14.72 -8.38 -25.38
CA SER A 92 15.45 -7.11 -25.50
C SER A 92 15.66 -6.63 -26.96
N ALA A 93 15.55 -7.51 -27.94
CA ALA A 93 15.66 -7.18 -29.36
C ALA A 93 14.32 -6.84 -30.04
N LEU A 94 13.19 -7.03 -29.31
CA LEU A 94 11.88 -6.82 -29.86
C LEU A 94 11.62 -5.31 -30.08
N THR A 95 11.40 -4.93 -31.34
CA THR A 95 11.20 -3.52 -31.75
C THR A 95 9.73 -3.14 -31.87
N ALA A 96 8.88 -4.12 -32.11
CA ALA A 96 7.44 -3.95 -32.20
C ALA A 96 6.72 -5.15 -31.58
N PHE A 97 5.62 -4.89 -30.88
CA PHE A 97 4.80 -5.93 -30.28
C PHE A 97 3.34 -5.69 -30.65
N ASP A 98 2.88 -6.44 -31.65
CA ASP A 98 1.48 -6.51 -32.02
C ASP A 98 0.81 -7.81 -31.53
N GLY A 99 1.47 -8.48 -30.63
CA GLY A 99 1.01 -9.52 -29.71
C GLY A 99 0.43 -10.77 -30.36
N PHE A 100 -0.62 -11.23 -29.71
CA PHE A 100 -1.32 -12.48 -29.99
C PHE A 100 -2.80 -12.19 -30.23
N PRO A 101 -3.16 -11.59 -31.39
CA PRO A 101 -4.51 -11.03 -31.64
C PRO A 101 -5.63 -12.08 -31.61
N ASN A 102 -5.29 -13.36 -31.81
CA ASN A 102 -6.25 -14.46 -31.79
C ASN A 102 -6.35 -15.16 -30.43
N LEU A 103 -5.52 -14.79 -29.44
CA LEU A 103 -5.55 -15.40 -28.09
C LEU A 103 -6.84 -14.99 -27.36
N THR A 104 -7.71 -15.95 -27.09
CA THR A 104 -9.01 -15.73 -26.45
C THR A 104 -9.02 -15.98 -24.96
N THR A 105 -8.23 -16.95 -24.49
CA THR A 105 -8.22 -17.39 -23.10
C THR A 105 -6.84 -17.81 -22.61
N VAL A 106 -6.54 -17.48 -21.36
CA VAL A 106 -5.41 -18.00 -20.59
C VAL A 106 -5.97 -18.62 -19.30
N GLY A 107 -5.78 -19.91 -19.11
CA GLY A 107 -6.35 -20.64 -17.96
C GLY A 107 -5.64 -20.34 -16.65
N GLY A 108 -4.35 -20.01 -16.68
CA GLY A 108 -3.51 -19.65 -15.53
C GLY A 108 -3.18 -18.17 -15.49
N ASN A 109 -1.96 -17.85 -15.05
CA ASN A 109 -1.44 -16.48 -14.97
C ASN A 109 -1.00 -15.98 -16.35
N PHE A 110 -1.14 -14.68 -16.55
CA PHE A 110 -0.66 -13.96 -17.73
C PHE A 110 0.47 -13.01 -17.32
N THR A 111 1.63 -13.16 -17.94
CA THR A 111 2.82 -12.34 -17.65
C THR A 111 3.43 -11.78 -18.93
N LEU A 112 3.60 -10.44 -18.96
CA LEU A 112 4.50 -9.75 -19.89
C LEU A 112 5.53 -8.98 -19.10
N SER A 113 6.82 -9.20 -19.41
CA SER A 113 7.87 -8.54 -18.65
C SER A 113 9.13 -8.26 -19.49
N GLY A 114 9.79 -7.14 -19.21
CA GLY A 114 11.10 -6.84 -19.80
C GLY A 114 11.06 -6.71 -21.33
N LEU A 115 10.02 -6.10 -21.87
CA LEU A 115 9.93 -5.71 -23.27
C LEU A 115 10.36 -4.25 -23.43
N THR A 116 11.06 -3.92 -24.52
CA THR A 116 11.58 -2.56 -24.78
C THR A 116 10.67 -1.74 -25.70
N VAL A 117 9.47 -2.23 -25.99
CA VAL A 117 8.50 -1.59 -26.88
C VAL A 117 7.80 -0.40 -26.22
N SER A 118 7.47 0.62 -27.00
CA SER A 118 6.74 1.82 -26.53
C SER A 118 5.23 1.66 -26.54
N GLU A 119 4.71 0.73 -27.35
CA GLU A 119 3.29 0.42 -27.46
C GLU A 119 3.06 -1.05 -27.16
N LEU A 120 2.04 -1.33 -26.35
CA LEU A 120 1.60 -2.69 -26.07
C LEU A 120 0.23 -2.90 -26.70
N LYS A 121 0.19 -3.76 -27.75
CA LYS A 121 -1.02 -4.05 -28.54
C LYS A 121 -1.17 -5.55 -28.77
N GLY A 122 -2.34 -5.98 -29.30
CA GLY A 122 -2.51 -7.29 -29.91
C GLY A 122 -2.91 -8.43 -28.98
N PHE A 123 -3.72 -8.15 -27.97
CA PHE A 123 -4.54 -9.16 -27.30
C PHE A 123 -6.03 -8.85 -27.52
N ASP A 124 -6.36 -8.54 -28.79
CA ASP A 124 -7.67 -8.00 -29.17
C ASP A 124 -8.84 -8.96 -28.92
N ALA A 125 -8.55 -10.27 -28.89
CA ALA A 125 -9.55 -11.31 -28.63
C ALA A 125 -9.53 -11.84 -27.19
N LEU A 126 -8.59 -11.41 -26.34
CA LEU A 126 -8.44 -11.98 -24.99
C LEU A 126 -9.58 -11.52 -24.06
N THR A 127 -10.43 -12.47 -23.70
CA THR A 127 -11.62 -12.22 -22.88
C THR A 127 -11.44 -12.59 -21.41
N SER A 128 -10.56 -13.55 -21.12
CA SER A 128 -10.38 -14.06 -19.74
C SER A 128 -8.97 -14.52 -19.44
N ILE A 129 -8.56 -14.23 -18.22
CA ILE A 129 -7.35 -14.74 -17.56
C ILE A 129 -7.80 -15.44 -16.29
N GLY A 130 -7.59 -16.76 -16.18
CA GLY A 130 -8.04 -17.56 -15.03
C GLY A 130 -7.25 -17.30 -13.73
N GLY A 131 -6.02 -16.85 -13.86
CA GLY A 131 -5.14 -16.48 -12.74
C GLY A 131 -4.93 -14.98 -12.63
N SER A 132 -3.68 -14.57 -12.44
CA SER A 132 -3.25 -13.16 -12.27
C SER A 132 -2.79 -12.55 -13.57
N LEU A 133 -2.99 -11.23 -13.72
CA LEU A 133 -2.37 -10.41 -14.76
C LEU A 133 -1.15 -9.70 -14.20
N SER A 134 0.02 -9.88 -14.80
CA SER A 134 1.26 -9.19 -14.44
C SER A 134 1.92 -8.51 -15.64
N LEU A 135 2.09 -7.21 -15.55
CA LEU A 135 2.84 -6.40 -16.50
C LEU A 135 4.00 -5.75 -15.76
N SER A 136 5.23 -6.09 -16.14
CA SER A 136 6.39 -5.58 -15.39
C SER A 136 7.57 -5.21 -16.28
N SER A 137 8.37 -4.22 -15.81
CA SER A 137 9.57 -3.77 -16.52
C SER A 137 9.32 -3.39 -18.00
N LEU A 138 8.18 -2.78 -18.26
CA LEU A 138 7.79 -2.25 -19.56
C LEU A 138 8.01 -0.73 -19.54
N ASN A 139 9.28 -0.32 -19.38
CA ASN A 139 9.65 1.05 -19.04
C ASN A 139 9.30 2.10 -20.09
N GLU A 140 9.14 1.69 -21.37
CA GLU A 140 8.86 2.59 -22.48
C GLU A 140 7.36 2.70 -22.82
N VAL A 141 6.52 1.81 -22.27
CA VAL A 141 5.08 1.77 -22.53
C VAL A 141 4.38 2.97 -21.91
N THR A 142 3.58 3.68 -22.71
CA THR A 142 2.84 4.89 -22.32
C THR A 142 1.36 4.65 -22.07
N SER A 143 0.77 3.62 -22.68
CA SER A 143 -0.63 3.19 -22.49
C SER A 143 -0.76 1.67 -22.54
N ILE A 144 -1.84 1.14 -21.96
CA ILE A 144 -2.17 -0.30 -21.98
C ILE A 144 -3.48 -0.48 -22.75
N ASP A 145 -3.39 -0.42 -24.08
CA ASP A 145 -4.54 -0.60 -24.97
C ASP A 145 -4.65 -2.04 -25.52
N ALA A 146 -3.83 -2.94 -24.99
CA ALA A 146 -3.66 -4.30 -25.52
C ALA A 146 -4.84 -5.23 -25.24
N PHE A 147 -5.75 -4.88 -24.33
CA PHE A 147 -6.78 -5.78 -23.81
C PHE A 147 -8.21 -5.22 -23.97
N PRO A 148 -8.66 -4.85 -25.18
CA PRO A 148 -9.90 -4.07 -25.35
C PRO A 148 -11.18 -4.83 -24.97
N VAL A 149 -11.14 -6.16 -24.92
CA VAL A 149 -12.31 -7.02 -24.63
C VAL A 149 -12.12 -7.89 -23.36
N LEU A 150 -11.09 -7.66 -22.58
CA LEU A 150 -10.84 -8.43 -21.35
C LEU A 150 -11.93 -8.15 -20.31
N LYS A 151 -12.61 -9.23 -19.86
CA LYS A 151 -13.78 -9.17 -18.98
C LYS A 151 -13.51 -9.79 -17.61
N SER A 152 -12.51 -10.64 -17.48
CA SER A 152 -12.23 -11.33 -16.21
C SER A 152 -10.74 -11.57 -15.98
N ILE A 153 -10.34 -11.41 -14.71
CA ILE A 153 -9.06 -11.79 -14.15
C ILE A 153 -9.37 -12.57 -12.89
N GLY A 154 -8.79 -13.76 -12.73
CA GLY A 154 -9.20 -14.70 -11.69
C GLY A 154 -8.80 -14.32 -10.27
N SER A 155 -7.74 -13.52 -10.07
CA SER A 155 -7.30 -13.22 -8.71
C SER A 155 -6.74 -11.82 -8.50
N GLN A 156 -5.68 -11.44 -9.19
CA GLN A 156 -4.98 -10.18 -8.93
C GLN A 156 -4.41 -9.55 -10.18
N CYS A 157 -4.13 -8.25 -10.12
CA CYS A 157 -3.35 -7.56 -11.12
C CYS A 157 -2.12 -6.89 -10.52
N SER A 158 -1.04 -6.83 -11.30
CA SER A 158 0.21 -6.20 -10.89
C SER A 158 0.83 -5.43 -12.06
N PHE A 159 1.07 -4.16 -11.83
CA PHE A 159 1.75 -3.25 -12.77
C PHE A 159 3.00 -2.71 -12.08
N SER A 160 4.19 -3.09 -12.56
CA SER A 160 5.44 -2.73 -11.88
C SER A 160 6.51 -2.25 -12.86
N GLY A 161 7.09 -1.07 -12.58
CA GLY A 161 8.19 -0.54 -13.39
C GLY A 161 7.76 -0.09 -14.80
N LEU A 162 6.52 0.37 -14.96
CA LEU A 162 6.04 0.99 -16.20
C LEU A 162 6.19 2.52 -16.05
N LYS A 163 7.43 3.00 -16.15
CA LYS A 163 7.82 4.37 -15.76
C LYS A 163 7.18 5.47 -16.59
N LYS A 164 6.80 5.19 -17.84
CA LYS A 164 6.17 6.16 -18.75
C LYS A 164 4.66 6.00 -18.85
N LEU A 165 4.07 5.03 -18.15
CA LEU A 165 2.64 4.76 -18.19
C LEU A 165 1.85 5.91 -17.58
N GLN A 166 0.98 6.52 -18.37
CA GLN A 166 0.19 7.69 -17.98
C GLN A 166 -1.24 7.33 -17.56
N ASP A 167 -1.76 6.20 -18.04
CA ASP A 167 -3.12 5.77 -17.80
C ASP A 167 -3.21 4.23 -17.67
N ILE A 168 -4.12 3.76 -16.82
CA ILE A 168 -4.49 2.34 -16.68
C ILE A 168 -6.00 2.20 -16.88
N SER A 169 -6.48 2.59 -18.06
CA SER A 169 -7.89 2.47 -18.46
C SER A 169 -8.42 1.03 -18.42
N LEU A 170 -7.53 0.05 -18.52
CA LEU A 170 -7.85 -1.36 -18.33
C LEU A 170 -8.60 -1.63 -17.00
N LEU A 171 -8.23 -0.98 -15.91
CA LEU A 171 -8.91 -1.19 -14.62
C LEU A 171 -10.36 -0.69 -14.66
N ALA A 172 -10.64 0.38 -15.39
CA ALA A 172 -12.01 0.87 -15.57
C ALA A 172 -12.88 -0.07 -16.42
N GLN A 173 -12.27 -0.90 -17.28
CA GLN A 173 -12.98 -1.92 -18.07
C GLN A 173 -13.41 -3.13 -17.23
N LEU A 174 -12.70 -3.39 -16.12
CA LEU A 174 -12.95 -4.52 -15.24
C LEU A 174 -14.06 -4.26 -14.19
N LYS A 175 -15.08 -3.48 -14.57
CA LYS A 175 -16.23 -3.20 -13.68
C LYS A 175 -16.94 -4.49 -13.28
N GLY A 176 -17.17 -4.65 -11.97
CA GLY A 176 -17.79 -5.84 -11.40
C GLY A 176 -16.87 -7.06 -11.32
N VAL A 177 -15.60 -6.93 -11.69
CA VAL A 177 -14.59 -7.96 -11.42
C VAL A 177 -14.06 -7.76 -10.02
N HIS A 178 -14.09 -8.82 -9.22
CA HIS A 178 -13.50 -8.83 -7.88
C HIS A 178 -12.04 -9.28 -7.96
N LEU A 179 -11.12 -8.42 -7.49
CA LEU A 179 -9.70 -8.69 -7.39
C LEU A 179 -9.30 -8.83 -5.92
N SER A 180 -8.62 -9.89 -5.57
CA SER A 180 -8.06 -10.04 -4.20
C SER A 180 -6.94 -9.03 -3.93
N ASN A 181 -6.19 -8.63 -4.96
CA ASN A 181 -5.10 -7.66 -4.83
C ASN A 181 -4.83 -6.93 -6.15
N CYS A 182 -4.51 -5.64 -6.05
CA CYS A 182 -3.99 -4.83 -7.14
C CYS A 182 -2.70 -4.13 -6.67
N VAL A 183 -1.59 -4.36 -7.38
CA VAL A 183 -0.29 -3.81 -7.05
C VAL A 183 0.15 -2.83 -8.13
N LEU A 184 0.36 -1.58 -7.74
CA LEU A 184 0.88 -0.50 -8.57
C LEU A 184 2.23 -0.06 -8.02
N ASN A 185 3.31 -0.42 -8.71
CA ASN A 185 4.66 -0.20 -8.20
C ASN A 185 5.54 0.52 -9.24
N ASN A 186 6.16 1.63 -8.84
CA ASN A 186 7.07 2.43 -9.69
C ASN A 186 6.41 2.84 -11.03
N LEU A 187 5.22 3.41 -10.95
CA LEU A 187 4.50 4.00 -12.09
C LEU A 187 4.72 5.51 -12.09
N ASP A 188 5.95 5.92 -12.45
CA ASP A 188 6.44 7.29 -12.22
C ASP A 188 5.71 8.38 -13.05
N ALA A 189 5.03 8.03 -14.14
CA ALA A 189 4.26 8.98 -14.96
C ALA A 189 2.75 8.97 -14.65
N LEU A 190 2.27 8.03 -13.82
CA LEU A 190 0.85 7.92 -13.49
C LEU A 190 0.47 9.03 -12.51
N THR A 191 -0.52 9.84 -12.88
CA THR A 191 -1.02 10.95 -12.05
C THR A 191 -2.46 10.78 -11.58
N SER A 192 -3.20 9.86 -12.20
CA SER A 192 -4.57 9.53 -11.80
C SER A 192 -4.91 8.06 -12.04
N LEU A 193 -5.81 7.52 -11.22
CA LEU A 193 -6.31 6.16 -11.32
C LEU A 193 -7.82 6.18 -11.08
N ASP A 194 -8.58 5.68 -12.04
CA ASP A 194 -10.02 5.51 -11.92
C ASP A 194 -10.35 4.09 -11.43
N LEU A 195 -10.94 4.03 -10.24
CA LEU A 195 -11.36 2.80 -9.56
C LEU A 195 -12.88 2.61 -9.61
N THR A 196 -13.58 3.40 -10.43
CA THR A 196 -15.05 3.38 -10.46
C THR A 196 -15.59 2.02 -10.90
N GLY A 197 -16.27 1.33 -9.97
CA GLY A 197 -16.87 0.02 -10.22
C GLY A 197 -15.89 -1.15 -10.16
N LEU A 198 -14.63 -0.93 -9.80
CA LEU A 198 -13.66 -1.98 -9.48
C LEU A 198 -13.84 -2.42 -8.03
N GLU A 199 -13.93 -3.72 -7.81
CA GLU A 199 -13.94 -4.33 -6.49
C GLU A 199 -12.57 -4.93 -6.21
N VAL A 200 -11.86 -4.42 -5.18
CA VAL A 200 -10.51 -4.89 -4.83
C VAL A 200 -10.34 -4.96 -3.31
N ASP A 201 -9.92 -6.12 -2.79
CA ASP A 201 -9.73 -6.31 -1.36
C ASP A 201 -8.50 -5.55 -0.84
N ALA A 202 -7.41 -5.54 -1.62
CA ALA A 202 -6.19 -4.84 -1.29
C ALA A 202 -5.63 -4.08 -2.50
N LEU A 203 -5.37 -2.77 -2.32
CA LEU A 203 -4.72 -1.91 -3.30
C LEU A 203 -3.40 -1.41 -2.72
N GLN A 204 -2.29 -1.78 -3.35
CA GLN A 204 -0.95 -1.37 -2.94
C GLN A 204 -0.39 -0.39 -3.97
N ILE A 205 0.03 0.78 -3.52
CA ILE A 205 0.57 1.83 -4.37
C ILE A 205 1.95 2.23 -3.85
N THR A 206 2.95 2.10 -4.71
CA THR A 206 4.32 2.53 -4.43
C THR A 206 4.82 3.40 -5.60
N GLY A 207 5.39 4.56 -5.32
CA GLY A 207 5.85 5.47 -6.38
C GLY A 207 6.51 6.71 -5.84
N LYS A 208 6.79 7.65 -6.74
CA LYS A 208 7.51 8.90 -6.43
C LYS A 208 6.68 10.15 -6.64
N ASN A 209 5.55 10.05 -7.33
CA ASN A 209 4.71 11.18 -7.69
C ASN A 209 3.37 11.14 -6.98
N ALA A 210 2.78 12.31 -6.78
CA ALA A 210 1.43 12.42 -6.25
C ALA A 210 0.42 11.80 -7.22
N LEU A 211 -0.64 11.18 -6.68
CA LEU A 211 -1.65 10.46 -7.43
C LEU A 211 -3.05 10.93 -7.06
N THR A 212 -3.95 11.01 -8.03
CA THR A 212 -5.37 11.19 -7.77
C THR A 212 -6.11 9.86 -7.93
N LEU A 213 -6.76 9.40 -6.87
CA LEU A 213 -7.67 8.26 -6.93
C LEU A 213 -9.09 8.76 -7.17
N LYS A 214 -9.73 8.26 -8.23
CA LYS A 214 -11.14 8.54 -8.54
C LYS A 214 -11.98 7.31 -8.28
N GLY A 215 -13.19 7.48 -7.80
CA GLY A 215 -14.07 6.34 -7.53
C GLY A 215 -15.45 6.73 -7.04
N GLY A 216 -16.25 5.73 -6.69
CA GLY A 216 -17.51 5.93 -5.97
C GLY A 216 -17.29 6.44 -4.54
N LYS A 217 -18.36 6.86 -3.89
CA LYS A 217 -18.30 7.49 -2.55
C LYS A 217 -17.54 6.65 -1.52
N THR A 218 -17.69 5.34 -1.55
CA THR A 218 -17.04 4.41 -0.62
C THR A 218 -16.14 3.46 -1.38
N LEU A 219 -14.90 3.32 -0.92
CA LEU A 219 -13.92 2.37 -1.40
C LEU A 219 -13.67 1.31 -0.32
N ASN A 220 -14.25 0.11 -0.52
CA ASN A 220 -14.14 -1.01 0.39
C ASN A 220 -12.84 -1.78 0.13
N THR A 221 -11.70 -1.20 0.47
CA THR A 221 -10.38 -1.79 0.23
C THR A 221 -9.41 -1.52 1.37
N ASN A 222 -8.40 -2.37 1.46
CA ASN A 222 -7.20 -2.13 2.24
C ASN A 222 -6.19 -1.36 1.38
N LEU A 223 -6.16 -0.04 1.49
CA LEU A 223 -5.28 0.84 0.72
C LEU A 223 -3.92 0.98 1.43
N THR A 224 -2.86 0.49 0.80
CA THR A 224 -1.49 0.65 1.26
C THR A 224 -0.73 1.64 0.37
N ILE A 225 -0.21 2.68 0.97
CA ILE A 225 0.52 3.77 0.33
C ILE A 225 1.95 3.76 0.84
N ASN A 226 2.91 3.61 -0.08
CA ASN A 226 4.31 3.53 0.27
C ASN A 226 5.16 4.46 -0.62
N GLY A 227 5.85 5.41 -0.01
CA GLY A 227 6.80 6.28 -0.71
C GLY A 227 6.18 7.32 -1.65
N ILE A 228 4.86 7.53 -1.63
CA ILE A 228 4.18 8.52 -2.48
C ILE A 228 4.03 9.86 -1.72
N PRO A 229 4.34 11.00 -2.37
CA PRO A 229 4.28 12.31 -1.71
C PRO A 229 2.87 12.81 -1.39
N GLY A 230 1.82 12.14 -1.88
CA GLY A 230 0.43 12.47 -1.55
C GLY A 230 -0.56 11.78 -2.43
N ILE A 231 -1.77 11.58 -1.92
CA ILE A 231 -2.92 11.07 -2.69
C ILE A 231 -4.12 11.98 -2.48
N SER A 232 -4.70 12.45 -3.59
CA SER A 232 -5.98 13.14 -3.60
C SER A 232 -7.10 12.15 -3.90
N PHE A 233 -8.25 12.31 -3.25
CA PHE A 233 -9.41 11.46 -3.43
C PHE A 233 -10.53 12.24 -4.12
N SER A 234 -10.92 11.80 -5.32
CA SER A 234 -11.95 12.44 -6.14
C SER A 234 -13.19 11.55 -6.21
N GLY A 235 -14.29 12.00 -5.61
CA GLY A 235 -15.52 11.20 -5.46
C GLY A 235 -15.49 10.19 -4.33
N ILE A 236 -14.32 9.80 -3.83
CA ILE A 236 -14.14 8.87 -2.71
C ILE A 236 -14.13 9.69 -1.42
N GLU A 237 -15.11 9.46 -0.55
CA GLU A 237 -15.21 10.10 0.77
C GLU A 237 -14.87 9.14 1.91
N GLU A 238 -15.00 7.83 1.68
CA GLU A 238 -14.85 6.79 2.69
C GLU A 238 -13.94 5.67 2.18
N VAL A 239 -12.96 5.24 3.01
CA VAL A 239 -12.09 4.10 2.72
C VAL A 239 -12.10 3.15 3.91
N GLN A 240 -12.14 1.84 3.64
CA GLN A 240 -12.18 0.83 4.71
C GLN A 240 -10.94 0.88 5.59
N ASN A 241 -9.76 0.70 5.01
CA ASN A 241 -8.50 0.77 5.74
C ASN A 241 -7.45 1.52 4.92
N VAL A 242 -6.64 2.34 5.59
CA VAL A 242 -5.53 3.08 4.98
C VAL A 242 -4.25 2.84 5.78
N SER A 243 -3.20 2.43 5.11
CA SER A 243 -1.86 2.33 5.66
C SER A 243 -0.90 3.21 4.86
N VAL A 244 -0.21 4.12 5.55
CA VAL A 244 0.75 5.05 4.97
C VAL A 244 2.12 4.79 5.58
N SER A 245 3.13 4.54 4.73
CA SER A 245 4.48 4.25 5.20
C SER A 245 5.57 4.76 4.26
N ASN A 246 6.81 4.81 4.78
CA ASN A 246 8.04 5.11 4.01
C ASN A 246 7.93 6.38 3.14
N MET A 247 7.39 7.46 3.70
CA MET A 247 7.35 8.73 3.00
C MET A 247 8.78 9.15 2.62
N PRO A 248 9.02 9.61 1.37
CA PRO A 248 10.36 9.94 0.92
C PRO A 248 10.95 11.06 1.79
N ALA A 249 12.18 10.86 2.28
CA ALA A 249 12.94 11.90 2.91
C ALA A 249 13.31 12.94 1.85
N THR A 250 12.95 14.19 2.07
CA THR A 250 13.38 15.28 1.19
C THR A 250 14.60 15.96 1.76
N ILE A 251 15.63 16.12 0.94
CA ILE A 251 16.90 16.71 1.32
C ILE A 251 16.80 18.26 1.40
N THR A 252 15.79 18.84 0.79
CA THR A 252 15.63 20.31 0.69
C THR A 252 14.18 20.74 0.90
N GLY A 253 13.88 21.27 2.07
CA GLY A 253 12.62 21.94 2.36
C GLY A 253 11.55 21.06 3.02
N ARG A 254 10.53 21.72 3.58
CA ARG A 254 9.37 21.09 4.19
C ARG A 254 8.45 20.57 3.09
N VAL A 255 8.27 19.24 3.00
CA VAL A 255 7.31 18.62 2.09
C VAL A 255 6.02 18.32 2.84
N GLU A 256 4.92 18.72 2.25
CA GLU A 256 3.59 18.42 2.77
C GLU A 256 2.99 17.24 1.99
N TYR A 257 2.64 16.18 2.72
CA TYR A 257 1.96 15.02 2.20
C TYR A 257 0.48 15.15 2.49
N ASN A 258 -0.30 15.49 1.47
CA ASN A 258 -1.69 15.85 1.63
C ASN A 258 -2.63 14.76 1.11
N PHE A 259 -3.67 14.43 1.91
CA PHE A 259 -4.68 13.43 1.60
C PHE A 259 -6.09 14.06 1.62
N PRO A 260 -6.38 15.00 0.71
CA PRO A 260 -7.66 15.68 0.67
C PRO A 260 -8.77 14.79 0.10
N GLY A 261 -10.02 15.09 0.49
CA GLY A 261 -11.23 14.44 0.01
C GLY A 261 -11.76 13.33 0.93
N LEU A 262 -10.91 12.67 1.72
CA LEU A 262 -11.35 11.65 2.67
C LEU A 262 -12.02 12.26 3.89
N LYS A 263 -13.26 11.82 4.17
CA LYS A 263 -14.05 12.23 5.34
C LYS A 263 -14.08 11.15 6.41
N LYS A 264 -14.07 9.87 6.00
CA LYS A 264 -14.14 8.72 6.92
C LYS A 264 -13.16 7.63 6.53
N ILE A 265 -12.55 7.03 7.55
CA ILE A 265 -11.67 5.87 7.40
C ILE A 265 -12.08 4.84 8.46
N GLY A 266 -12.13 3.56 8.09
CA GLY A 266 -12.33 2.49 9.06
C GLY A 266 -11.12 2.36 9.97
N THR A 267 -9.95 2.03 9.43
CA THR A 267 -8.68 1.98 10.18
C THR A 267 -7.61 2.77 9.46
N LEU A 268 -6.90 3.65 10.17
CA LEU A 268 -5.76 4.40 9.66
C LEU A 268 -4.47 4.01 10.41
N SER A 269 -3.48 3.56 9.68
CA SER A 269 -2.13 3.33 10.19
C SER A 269 -1.14 4.23 9.47
N VAL A 270 -0.41 5.03 10.22
CA VAL A 270 0.69 5.86 9.73
C VAL A 270 1.98 5.39 10.38
N SER A 271 2.95 5.00 9.56
CA SER A 271 4.27 4.60 10.02
C SER A 271 5.35 5.39 9.28
N GLN A 272 6.07 6.24 9.99
CA GLN A 272 7.20 6.96 9.44
C GLN A 272 8.51 6.25 9.75
N ALA A 273 9.30 5.95 8.73
CA ALA A 273 10.54 5.22 8.86
C ALA A 273 11.63 6.03 9.60
N TYR A 274 12.56 5.29 10.18
CA TYR A 274 13.78 5.84 10.80
C TYR A 274 14.55 6.72 9.84
N GLY A 275 14.86 7.96 10.22
CA GLY A 275 15.65 8.89 9.41
C GLY A 275 14.91 9.64 8.31
N ALA A 276 13.63 9.34 8.07
CA ALA A 276 12.79 10.11 7.15
C ALA A 276 12.21 11.31 7.89
N SER A 277 12.82 12.46 7.80
CA SER A 277 12.35 13.67 8.47
C SER A 277 11.93 14.74 7.50
N LEU A 278 11.07 15.63 7.97
CA LEU A 278 10.64 16.91 7.43
C LEU A 278 9.34 16.93 6.59
N GLY A 279 8.67 15.80 6.37
CA GLY A 279 7.32 15.81 5.78
C GLY A 279 6.23 15.91 6.85
N VAL A 280 5.22 16.73 6.61
CA VAL A 280 3.99 16.76 7.41
C VAL A 280 2.90 16.02 6.65
N LEU A 281 2.34 14.96 7.25
CA LEU A 281 1.16 14.31 6.71
C LEU A 281 -0.07 15.09 7.15
N ARG A 282 -0.99 15.32 6.21
CA ARG A 282 -2.24 16.04 6.47
C ARG A 282 -3.44 15.27 5.94
N PHE A 283 -4.44 15.15 6.78
CA PHE A 283 -5.78 14.66 6.43
C PHE A 283 -6.79 15.80 6.66
N PRO A 284 -6.86 16.77 5.72
CA PRO A 284 -7.55 18.03 5.96
C PRO A 284 -9.06 17.90 6.13
N ASP A 285 -9.66 16.88 5.52
CA ASP A 285 -11.12 16.70 5.48
C ASP A 285 -11.61 15.54 6.36
N LEU A 286 -10.69 14.81 7.03
CA LEU A 286 -11.02 13.62 7.79
C LEU A 286 -11.70 13.97 9.11
N THR A 287 -12.96 13.56 9.25
CA THR A 287 -13.80 13.84 10.42
C THR A 287 -13.97 12.65 11.35
N GLU A 288 -13.82 11.42 10.84
CA GLU A 288 -14.11 10.21 11.60
C GLU A 288 -13.18 9.05 11.25
N ILE A 289 -12.72 8.35 12.29
CA ILE A 289 -12.06 7.03 12.17
C ILE A 289 -12.86 6.05 13.02
N SER A 290 -13.67 5.21 12.37
CA SER A 290 -14.61 4.32 13.05
C SER A 290 -13.98 3.12 13.75
N GLY A 291 -12.75 2.76 13.36
CA GLY A 291 -11.95 1.69 13.98
C GLY A 291 -10.74 2.26 14.71
N LYS A 292 -9.54 1.92 14.26
CA LYS A 292 -8.30 2.27 14.95
C LYS A 292 -7.47 3.31 14.18
N LEU A 293 -7.01 4.34 14.89
CA LEU A 293 -5.92 5.22 14.47
C LEU A 293 -4.61 4.75 15.12
N THR A 294 -3.62 4.41 14.32
CA THR A 294 -2.27 4.09 14.79
C THR A 294 -1.28 5.06 14.18
N LEU A 295 -0.59 5.81 15.01
CA LEU A 295 0.48 6.71 14.62
C LEU A 295 1.79 6.19 15.22
N SER A 296 2.72 5.78 14.35
CA SER A 296 4.07 5.38 14.72
C SER A 296 5.05 6.36 14.07
N GLU A 297 5.44 7.39 14.80
CA GLU A 297 6.16 8.53 14.26
C GLU A 297 7.57 8.66 14.85
N GLY A 298 8.54 8.65 13.97
CA GLY A 298 9.90 9.15 14.17
C GLY A 298 10.75 8.44 15.22
N PHE A 299 11.59 7.54 14.77
CA PHE A 299 12.71 7.07 15.58
C PHE A 299 13.97 7.80 15.12
N GLY A 300 14.52 8.70 15.96
CA GLY A 300 15.86 9.28 15.77
C GLY A 300 15.95 10.73 15.32
N GLN A 301 14.90 11.38 14.92
CA GLN A 301 14.86 12.82 14.63
C GLN A 301 13.50 13.42 15.00
N LYS A 302 13.49 14.73 15.27
CA LYS A 302 12.31 15.52 15.54
C LYS A 302 11.37 15.49 14.32
N VAL A 303 10.27 14.77 14.40
CA VAL A 303 9.29 14.62 13.32
C VAL A 303 8.14 15.58 13.55
N GLN A 304 7.64 16.19 12.47
CA GLN A 304 6.39 16.94 12.54
C GLN A 304 5.24 15.92 12.64
N PRO A 305 4.30 16.11 13.57
CA PRO A 305 3.19 15.19 13.75
C PRO A 305 2.25 15.20 12.55
N THR A 306 1.56 14.08 12.32
CA THR A 306 0.47 14.01 11.36
C THR A 306 -0.65 14.97 11.77
N GLU A 307 -1.16 15.76 10.84
CA GLU A 307 -2.16 16.78 11.09
C GLU A 307 -3.59 16.32 10.75
N PHE A 308 -4.49 16.48 11.71
CA PHE A 308 -5.92 16.16 11.62
C PHE A 308 -6.77 17.37 12.05
N PRO A 309 -6.88 18.41 11.22
CA PRO A 309 -7.46 19.66 11.65
C PRO A 309 -8.95 19.61 12.02
N VAL A 310 -9.69 18.64 11.45
CA VAL A 310 -11.16 18.52 11.60
C VAL A 310 -11.62 17.16 12.14
N LEU A 311 -10.70 16.30 12.57
CA LEU A 311 -11.01 14.97 13.11
C LEU A 311 -11.76 15.11 14.44
N ARG A 312 -12.98 14.58 14.48
CA ARG A 312 -13.88 14.72 15.65
C ARG A 312 -14.04 13.44 16.45
N ILE A 313 -14.10 12.30 15.78
CA ILE A 313 -14.41 11.02 16.42
C ILE A 313 -13.39 9.96 15.99
N VAL A 314 -12.85 9.25 16.99
CA VAL A 314 -12.00 8.08 16.79
C VAL A 314 -12.48 6.97 17.72
N ASN A 315 -12.58 5.73 17.26
CA ASN A 315 -12.89 4.63 18.18
C ASN A 315 -11.69 4.32 19.08
N ASN A 316 -10.57 3.85 18.53
CA ASN A 316 -9.35 3.63 19.29
C ASN A 316 -8.18 4.41 18.69
N MET A 317 -7.34 5.00 19.52
CA MET A 317 -6.17 5.74 19.09
C MET A 317 -4.93 5.26 19.83
N THR A 318 -3.89 4.94 19.07
CA THR A 318 -2.56 4.64 19.62
C THR A 318 -1.54 5.56 18.97
N TYR A 319 -0.82 6.29 19.78
CA TYR A 319 0.37 7.04 19.37
C TYR A 319 1.62 6.41 19.97
N THR A 320 2.66 6.26 19.16
CA THR A 320 4.00 5.88 19.61
C THR A 320 5.01 6.73 18.84
N GLY A 321 5.78 7.57 19.53
CA GLY A 321 6.71 8.46 18.83
C GLY A 321 7.44 9.46 19.73
N VAL A 322 8.16 10.38 19.08
CA VAL A 322 9.07 11.35 19.69
C VAL A 322 8.78 12.81 19.24
N CYS A 323 7.57 13.12 18.84
CA CYS A 323 7.22 14.50 18.51
C CYS A 323 7.16 15.41 19.75
N ASP A 324 7.31 16.72 19.53
CA ASP A 324 7.19 17.72 20.61
C ASP A 324 5.74 17.91 21.04
N ALA A 325 4.80 17.83 20.11
CA ALA A 325 3.39 18.10 20.36
C ALA A 325 2.49 17.17 19.54
N LEU A 326 1.42 16.69 20.17
CA LEU A 326 0.30 16.01 19.53
C LEU A 326 -0.88 16.94 19.48
N ARG A 327 -1.43 17.20 18.29
CA ARG A 327 -2.47 18.22 18.11
C ARG A 327 -3.70 17.64 17.40
N PHE A 328 -4.82 17.64 18.12
CA PHE A 328 -6.13 17.22 17.65
C PHE A 328 -7.16 18.32 17.99
N PRO A 329 -7.15 19.45 17.25
CA PRO A 329 -7.89 20.64 17.63
C PRO A 329 -9.42 20.47 17.65
N ALA A 330 -9.94 19.52 16.87
CA ALA A 330 -11.39 19.29 16.73
C ALA A 330 -11.84 17.96 17.37
N LEU A 331 -10.95 17.18 18.01
CA LEU A 331 -11.28 15.87 18.54
C LEU A 331 -12.21 15.99 19.76
N GLU A 332 -13.43 15.46 19.61
CA GLU A 332 -14.48 15.52 20.63
C GLU A 332 -14.58 14.22 21.45
N GLU A 333 -14.35 13.07 20.78
CA GLU A 333 -14.55 11.77 21.38
C GLU A 333 -13.55 10.71 20.89
N VAL A 334 -13.02 9.94 21.86
CA VAL A 334 -12.38 8.64 21.63
C VAL A 334 -13.22 7.59 22.34
N THR A 335 -14.04 6.84 21.58
CA THR A 335 -15.06 5.96 22.18
C THR A 335 -14.46 4.79 22.95
N GLY A 336 -13.29 4.29 22.53
CA GLY A 336 -12.52 3.25 23.18
C GLY A 336 -11.28 3.79 23.90
N GLU A 337 -10.09 3.29 23.52
CA GLU A 337 -8.83 3.63 24.18
C GLU A 337 -8.08 4.76 23.45
N LEU A 338 -7.71 5.81 24.18
CA LEU A 338 -6.69 6.79 23.80
C LEU A 338 -5.37 6.39 24.50
N ASN A 339 -4.44 5.84 23.72
CA ASN A 339 -3.17 5.33 24.22
C ASN A 339 -1.99 6.12 23.62
N ILE A 340 -1.35 6.90 24.49
CA ILE A 340 -0.18 7.71 24.11
C ILE A 340 1.04 7.08 24.79
N LYS A 341 1.91 6.49 23.96
CA LYS A 341 3.18 5.91 24.38
C LYS A 341 4.31 6.84 23.98
N THR A 342 4.96 7.42 24.95
CA THR A 342 6.19 8.16 24.70
C THR A 342 7.32 7.16 24.48
N SER A 343 8.06 7.31 23.39
CA SER A 343 9.05 6.33 22.94
C SER A 343 10.47 6.85 23.12
N TYR A 344 11.40 5.93 23.40
CA TYR A 344 12.84 6.20 23.41
C TYR A 344 13.47 5.84 22.07
N VAL A 345 14.51 6.57 21.72
CA VAL A 345 15.30 6.28 20.53
C VAL A 345 16.81 6.23 20.85
N ASN A 346 17.40 5.04 20.67
CA ASN A 346 18.82 4.75 20.60
C ASN A 346 19.75 5.68 21.41
N GLY A 347 19.71 5.57 22.73
CA GLY A 347 20.77 6.04 23.63
C GLY A 347 20.91 7.54 23.83
N SER A 348 20.22 8.41 23.09
CA SER A 348 20.52 9.83 23.13
C SER A 348 19.34 10.80 23.18
N PHE A 349 18.09 10.32 22.99
CA PHE A 349 16.92 11.19 22.98
C PHE A 349 15.80 10.66 23.86
N VAL A 350 15.49 11.42 24.89
CA VAL A 350 14.31 11.26 25.75
C VAL A 350 13.10 11.67 24.95
N SER A 351 11.94 11.06 25.21
CA SER A 351 10.66 11.53 24.69
C SER A 351 10.54 13.04 24.91
N MET A 352 10.30 13.77 23.82
CA MET A 352 10.21 15.22 23.86
C MET A 352 8.76 15.71 23.88
N LEU A 353 7.77 14.83 24.08
CA LEU A 353 6.38 15.24 24.11
C LEU A 353 6.14 16.24 25.26
N GLN A 354 6.03 17.51 24.88
CA GLN A 354 5.83 18.63 25.78
C GLN A 354 4.35 19.02 25.83
N GLU A 355 3.63 18.80 24.74
CA GLU A 355 2.26 19.26 24.60
C GLU A 355 1.36 18.19 23.98
N ILE A 356 0.21 18.00 24.58
CA ILE A 356 -0.92 17.34 23.98
C ILE A 356 -1.99 18.42 23.84
N TYR A 357 -2.54 18.64 22.64
CA TYR A 357 -3.53 19.67 22.39
C TYR A 357 -4.85 19.07 21.94
N THR A 358 -5.80 18.98 22.86
CA THR A 358 -7.13 18.39 22.67
C THR A 358 -8.20 19.26 23.33
N PRO A 359 -8.37 20.53 22.89
CA PRO A 359 -9.11 21.55 23.64
C PRO A 359 -10.61 21.26 23.75
N VAL A 360 -11.16 20.38 22.93
CA VAL A 360 -12.60 20.08 22.86
C VAL A 360 -12.92 18.60 23.16
N LEU A 361 -11.93 17.80 23.58
CA LEU A 361 -12.10 16.39 23.89
C LEU A 361 -12.93 16.20 25.17
N LYS A 362 -14.15 15.68 25.01
CA LYS A 362 -15.13 15.53 26.11
C LYS A 362 -15.25 14.13 26.66
N LYS A 363 -14.96 13.13 25.80
CA LYS A 363 -15.19 11.73 26.18
C LYS A 363 -14.05 10.83 25.73
N VAL A 364 -13.59 9.97 26.63
CA VAL A 364 -12.60 8.91 26.35
C VAL A 364 -13.02 7.66 27.10
N GLY A 365 -13.08 6.51 26.42
CA GLY A 365 -13.39 5.24 27.08
C GLY A 365 -12.31 4.85 28.08
N LYS A 366 -11.03 4.87 27.65
CA LYS A 366 -9.88 4.64 28.50
C LYS A 366 -8.72 5.56 28.09
N LEU A 367 -8.22 6.35 29.00
CA LEU A 367 -7.05 7.21 28.81
C LEU A 367 -5.79 6.48 29.32
N VAL A 368 -4.83 6.26 28.44
CA VAL A 368 -3.54 5.65 28.74
C VAL A 368 -2.42 6.58 28.32
N LEU A 369 -1.59 6.97 29.28
CA LEU A 369 -0.38 7.74 29.06
C LEU A 369 0.79 6.99 29.73
N THR A 370 1.69 6.42 28.92
CA THR A 370 2.75 5.55 29.43
C THR A 370 4.02 5.66 28.57
N THR A 371 5.05 4.92 28.94
CA THR A 371 6.28 4.79 28.14
C THR A 371 6.35 3.45 27.42
N HIS A 372 7.20 3.37 26.38
CA HIS A 372 7.43 2.13 25.63
C HIS A 372 8.11 1.06 26.49
N ASN A 373 9.04 1.45 27.35
CA ASN A 373 9.78 0.50 28.20
C ASN A 373 9.79 0.95 29.67
N LYS A 374 9.01 0.25 30.47
CA LYS A 374 8.84 0.52 31.91
C LYS A 374 10.05 0.13 32.76
N SER A 375 11.02 -0.60 32.23
CA SER A 375 12.19 -1.10 32.98
C SER A 375 13.35 -0.12 33.06
N GLN A 376 13.31 1.00 32.34
CA GLN A 376 14.39 1.99 32.30
C GLN A 376 13.84 3.40 32.50
N GLU A 377 14.15 4.02 33.64
CA GLU A 377 13.74 5.39 33.97
C GLU A 377 14.20 6.43 32.93
N SER A 378 15.37 6.22 32.32
CA SER A 378 15.88 7.07 31.26
C SER A 378 15.00 7.14 30.00
N TRP A 379 14.01 6.26 29.88
CA TRP A 379 13.06 6.18 28.77
C TRP A 379 11.71 6.81 29.11
N CYS A 380 11.58 7.38 30.28
CA CYS A 380 10.36 8.00 30.75
C CYS A 380 10.29 9.46 30.29
N ASN A 381 9.09 9.97 30.06
CA ASN A 381 8.89 11.36 29.75
C ASN A 381 9.12 12.23 30.99
N ASN A 382 10.06 13.16 30.91
CA ASN A 382 10.39 14.09 32.00
C ASN A 382 10.03 15.56 31.66
N VAL A 383 9.40 15.83 30.52
CA VAL A 383 9.08 17.19 30.06
C VAL A 383 7.60 17.53 30.15
N LEU A 384 6.71 16.54 30.12
CA LEU A 384 5.28 16.77 30.32
C LEU A 384 5.02 16.99 31.82
N THR A 385 4.65 18.21 32.21
CA THR A 385 4.52 18.59 33.63
C THR A 385 3.08 18.65 34.12
N ASN A 386 2.11 18.80 33.22
CA ASN A 386 0.68 18.89 33.55
C ASN A 386 -0.18 18.21 32.48
N LEU A 387 -1.47 18.09 32.79
CA LEU A 387 -2.49 17.49 31.91
C LEU A 387 -3.61 18.49 31.56
N ASP A 388 -3.32 19.77 31.54
CA ASP A 388 -4.30 20.84 31.27
C ASP A 388 -4.95 20.71 29.88
N CYS A 389 -4.29 19.98 28.97
CA CYS A 389 -4.81 19.59 27.66
C CYS A 389 -6.14 18.82 27.73
N PHE A 390 -6.43 18.15 28.83
CA PHE A 390 -7.67 17.38 29.05
C PHE A 390 -8.71 18.16 29.86
N GLY A 391 -8.58 19.48 30.01
CA GLY A 391 -9.50 20.30 30.81
C GLY A 391 -10.95 20.34 30.31
N ALA A 392 -11.20 19.93 29.07
CA ALA A 392 -12.54 19.75 28.52
C ALA A 392 -13.11 18.34 28.78
N LEU A 393 -12.30 17.36 29.23
CA LEU A 393 -12.71 15.98 29.40
C LEU A 393 -13.71 15.84 30.58
N GLU A 394 -14.90 15.38 30.26
CA GLU A 394 -16.02 15.21 31.20
C GLU A 394 -16.25 13.74 31.55
N ASN A 395 -16.06 12.86 30.59
CA ASN A 395 -16.35 11.44 30.74
C ASN A 395 -15.14 10.58 30.40
N VAL A 396 -14.71 9.76 31.33
CA VAL A 396 -13.66 8.77 31.14
C VAL A 396 -14.00 7.50 31.90
N GLY A 397 -13.79 6.33 31.29
CA GLY A 397 -14.06 5.05 31.95
C GLY A 397 -12.89 4.60 32.84
N VAL A 398 -11.66 4.73 32.33
CA VAL A 398 -10.44 4.35 33.04
C VAL A 398 -9.34 5.36 32.75
N ILE A 399 -8.57 5.72 33.77
CA ILE A 399 -7.34 6.53 33.69
C ILE A 399 -6.16 5.64 34.08
N ASN A 400 -5.19 5.53 33.16
CA ASN A 400 -3.92 4.84 33.41
C ASN A 400 -2.77 5.78 33.00
N ILE A 401 -2.08 6.36 33.97
CA ILE A 401 -0.98 7.31 33.76
C ILE A 401 0.22 6.88 34.56
N GLU A 402 1.24 6.39 33.88
CA GLU A 402 2.44 5.85 34.51
C GLU A 402 3.71 6.30 33.79
N TYR A 403 4.81 6.42 34.55
CA TYR A 403 6.16 6.69 34.02
C TYR A 403 6.30 8.05 33.34
N GLN A 404 5.60 9.06 33.83
CA GLN A 404 5.75 10.46 33.40
C GLN A 404 6.53 11.22 34.49
N LEU A 405 7.86 11.15 34.43
CA LEU A 405 8.73 11.64 35.52
C LEU A 405 8.72 13.16 35.69
N GLY A 406 8.20 13.91 34.71
CA GLY A 406 7.99 15.35 34.82
C GLY A 406 6.61 15.74 35.36
N LEU A 407 5.65 14.81 35.40
CA LEU A 407 4.25 15.12 35.66
C LEU A 407 3.98 15.41 37.16
N VAL A 408 3.63 16.65 37.45
CA VAL A 408 3.35 17.15 38.82
C VAL A 408 1.91 17.64 38.99
N SER A 409 1.13 17.81 37.93
CA SER A 409 -0.25 18.30 38.00
C SER A 409 -1.21 17.47 37.14
N PHE A 410 -2.30 17.04 37.76
CA PHE A 410 -3.43 16.31 37.20
C PHE A 410 -4.69 17.19 37.09
N LYS A 411 -4.58 18.50 37.31
CA LYS A 411 -5.72 19.43 37.33
C LYS A 411 -6.59 19.39 36.09
N GLY A 412 -6.00 19.18 34.94
CA GLY A 412 -6.73 19.02 33.68
C GLY A 412 -7.72 17.86 33.66
N LEU A 413 -7.62 16.90 34.58
CA LEU A 413 -8.53 15.77 34.71
C LEU A 413 -9.63 15.96 35.74
N GLU A 414 -9.71 17.09 36.42
CA GLU A 414 -10.62 17.30 37.57
C GLU A 414 -12.08 16.99 37.22
N LYS A 415 -12.57 17.41 36.09
CA LYS A 415 -13.95 17.14 35.64
C LYS A 415 -14.17 15.66 35.42
N ALA A 416 -13.25 15.00 34.72
CA ALA A 416 -13.34 13.58 34.37
C ALA A 416 -13.29 12.68 35.62
N ILE A 417 -12.43 13.01 36.58
CA ILE A 417 -12.28 12.26 37.85
C ILE A 417 -13.58 12.22 38.66
N LYS A 418 -14.38 13.28 38.60
CA LYS A 418 -15.68 13.32 39.31
C LYS A 418 -16.63 12.21 38.86
N GLY A 419 -16.54 11.80 37.59
CA GLY A 419 -17.36 10.72 37.01
C GLY A 419 -16.87 9.30 37.33
N LEU A 420 -15.65 9.09 37.82
CA LEU A 420 -15.14 7.78 38.17
C LEU A 420 -15.82 7.25 39.42
N THR A 421 -16.13 5.95 39.47
CA THR A 421 -16.93 5.34 40.54
C THR A 421 -16.13 4.51 41.50
N ASP A 422 -14.98 3.98 41.08
CA ASP A 422 -14.16 3.09 41.88
C ASP A 422 -12.66 3.27 41.62
N ASP A 423 -11.82 2.78 42.52
CA ASP A 423 -10.37 2.90 42.48
C ASP A 423 -9.70 2.04 41.41
N THR A 424 -10.39 1.01 40.90
CA THR A 424 -9.85 0.16 39.85
C THR A 424 -9.77 0.88 38.49
N SER A 425 -10.52 1.98 38.38
CA SER A 425 -10.49 2.88 37.22
C SER A 425 -9.39 3.93 37.26
N TRP A 426 -8.61 3.99 38.37
CA TRP A 426 -7.54 4.96 38.60
C TRP A 426 -6.20 4.26 38.79
N VAL A 427 -5.41 4.15 37.74
CA VAL A 427 -4.07 3.54 37.75
C VAL A 427 -3.04 4.65 37.54
N VAL A 428 -2.49 5.17 38.62
CA VAL A 428 -1.50 6.26 38.60
C VAL A 428 -0.28 5.85 39.36
N GLY A 429 0.89 5.87 38.73
CA GLY A 429 2.13 5.44 39.37
C GLY A 429 3.38 5.83 38.60
N HIS A 430 4.51 5.85 39.29
CA HIS A 430 5.82 6.15 38.70
C HIS A 430 5.90 7.50 37.98
N ASN A 431 5.10 8.48 38.39
CA ASN A 431 5.18 9.87 37.92
C ASN A 431 5.90 10.73 38.97
N ALA A 432 6.16 11.99 38.67
CA ALA A 432 6.73 12.92 39.69
C ALA A 432 5.77 13.17 40.84
N TYR A 433 4.47 13.13 40.59
CA TYR A 433 3.41 13.13 41.59
C TYR A 433 2.41 12.01 41.30
N ASN A 434 1.98 11.27 42.34
CA ASN A 434 1.10 10.11 42.19
C ASN A 434 -0.04 10.19 43.19
N PRO A 435 -1.09 10.99 42.95
CA PRO A 435 -2.24 11.06 43.84
C PRO A 435 -2.98 9.71 43.86
N THR A 436 -3.37 9.29 45.06
CA THR A 436 -4.29 8.16 45.23
C THR A 436 -5.66 8.51 44.66
N PHE A 437 -6.52 7.53 44.42
CA PHE A 437 -7.89 7.78 43.95
C PHE A 437 -8.66 8.70 44.90
N GLU A 438 -8.53 8.47 46.24
CA GLU A 438 -9.16 9.30 47.28
C GLU A 438 -8.65 10.75 47.20
N GLN A 439 -7.34 10.93 47.16
CA GLN A 439 -6.74 12.26 47.01
C GLN A 439 -7.25 12.97 45.74
N ALA A 440 -7.28 12.27 44.65
CA ALA A 440 -7.76 12.82 43.37
C ALA A 440 -9.24 13.23 43.44
N LYS A 441 -10.09 12.44 44.11
CA LYS A 441 -11.50 12.75 44.34
C LYS A 441 -11.67 13.96 45.26
N ASN A 442 -10.76 14.18 46.19
CA ASN A 442 -10.73 15.32 47.10
C ASN A 442 -10.13 16.60 46.49
N GLY A 443 -9.68 16.55 45.23
CA GLY A 443 -9.11 17.70 44.52
C GLY A 443 -7.61 17.91 44.80
N GLU A 444 -6.91 16.96 45.43
CA GLU A 444 -5.47 16.98 45.64
C GLU A 444 -4.76 16.55 44.32
N LEU A 445 -4.81 17.39 43.29
CA LEU A 445 -4.39 17.05 41.94
C LEU A 445 -3.03 17.63 41.54
N GLU A 446 -2.34 18.27 42.44
CA GLU A 446 -1.07 18.93 42.21
C GLU A 446 -0.10 18.75 43.38
N ARG A 447 1.18 18.58 43.04
CA ARG A 447 2.25 18.59 44.01
C ARG A 447 2.55 20.04 44.41
N ASN A 448 2.41 20.35 45.70
CA ASN A 448 2.79 21.64 46.28
C ASN A 448 4.30 21.82 46.30
#